data_40de2e5b19fe31274c35adec7a1ce171
#
_entry.id   40de2e5b19fe31274c35adec7a1ce171
#
_cell.length_a   1.000
_cell.length_b   1.000
_cell.length_c   1.000
_cell.angle_alpha   90.00
_cell.angle_beta   90.00
_cell.angle_gamma   90.00
#
_symmetry.space_group_name_H-M   'P 1'
#
loop_
_entity.id
_entity.type
_entity.pdbx_description
1 polymer ?
#
loop_
_entity_poly.entity_id
_entity_poly.type
_entity_poly.pdbx_seq_one_letter_code
_entity_poly.pdbx_strand_id
1 'polypeptide(L)'
;MATTRRRAPVGVSELQAKYLAKPKPAPKAVAKATLPRALLGVNVLIALLDADHLHHARAAAWLAANIKAGWASCAITQNGCVRIMSQPAYPNALPAAGVAQRLREATQAEHHRFVAGDISLLDTRIFDADQLLGHRQVTDAWLLGLAVQQGLRFVTFDGAMPLRVVRGANTEHIVVL
;
A
#
# COMPACT_ATOMS: atom_id res chain seq x y z
N MET A 1 56.24 19.39 67.99
CA MET A 1 55.42 20.28 67.14
C MET A 1 54.98 19.53 65.93
N ALA A 2 53.72 19.10 65.86
CA ALA A 2 53.16 18.30 64.77
C ALA A 2 52.26 19.23 63.92
N THR A 3 52.64 19.43 62.69
CA THR A 3 51.88 20.28 61.73
C THR A 3 50.89 19.47 61.00
N THR A 4 49.61 19.62 61.34
CA THR A 4 48.46 18.97 60.68
C THR A 4 48.18 19.67 59.35
N ARG A 5 48.43 18.99 58.22
CA ARG A 5 48.00 19.45 56.90
C ARG A 5 46.48 19.19 56.72
N ARG A 6 45.68 20.22 56.64
CA ARG A 6 44.29 20.17 56.24
C ARG A 6 44.19 19.85 54.72
N ARG A 7 43.47 18.78 54.35
CA ARG A 7 43.08 18.54 52.96
C ARG A 7 42.01 19.55 52.54
N ALA A 8 42.22 20.15 51.37
CA ALA A 8 41.23 21.04 50.73
C ALA A 8 39.96 20.25 50.29
N PRO A 9 38.76 20.84 50.35
CA PRO A 9 37.55 20.16 49.96
C PRO A 9 37.53 19.92 48.44
N VAL A 10 37.16 18.69 48.03
CA VAL A 10 36.96 18.29 46.64
C VAL A 10 35.85 19.17 46.04
N GLY A 11 36.18 19.92 44.96
CA GLY A 11 35.32 20.92 44.36
C GLY A 11 34.00 20.38 43.82
N VAL A 12 32.95 21.10 44.09
CA VAL A 12 31.58 20.81 43.67
C VAL A 12 31.41 20.65 42.13
N SER A 13 32.44 21.04 41.36
CA SER A 13 32.42 21.02 39.88
C SER A 13 32.51 19.59 39.28
N GLU A 14 33.20 18.64 39.95
CA GLU A 14 33.34 17.27 39.46
C GLU A 14 32.05 16.43 39.62
N LEU A 15 31.30 16.69 40.68
CA LEU A 15 30.03 16.05 40.94
C LEU A 15 28.93 16.57 39.97
N GLN A 16 28.95 17.82 39.60
CA GLN A 16 28.01 18.39 38.62
C GLN A 16 28.25 17.88 37.21
N ALA A 17 29.49 17.66 36.79
CA ALA A 17 29.80 17.10 35.47
C ALA A 17 29.30 15.67 35.29
N LYS A 18 29.19 14.89 36.35
CA LYS A 18 28.73 13.50 36.31
C LYS A 18 27.20 13.35 36.26
N TYR A 19 26.47 14.36 36.75
CA TYR A 19 24.96 14.39 36.73
C TYR A 19 24.35 15.20 35.59
N LEU A 20 25.15 16.01 34.89
CA LEU A 20 24.70 16.80 33.72
C LEU A 20 25.00 16.13 32.37
N ALA A 21 25.54 14.90 32.36
CA ALA A 21 25.62 14.11 31.13
C ALA A 21 24.20 13.83 30.65
N LYS A 22 23.73 14.57 29.63
CA LYS A 22 22.45 14.29 28.96
C LYS A 22 22.38 12.81 28.61
N PRO A 23 21.29 12.09 28.97
CA PRO A 23 21.15 10.70 28.63
C PRO A 23 21.29 10.57 27.11
N LYS A 24 22.20 9.67 26.69
CA LYS A 24 22.36 9.34 25.27
C LYS A 24 20.97 8.93 24.75
N PRO A 25 20.48 9.54 23.66
CA PRO A 25 19.18 9.18 23.16
C PRO A 25 19.14 7.67 22.94
N ALA A 26 18.14 7.02 23.50
CA ALA A 26 17.90 5.60 23.29
C ALA A 26 17.84 5.35 21.77
N PRO A 27 18.40 4.24 21.26
CA PRO A 27 18.30 3.92 19.86
C PRO A 27 16.81 3.95 19.50
N LYS A 28 16.43 4.80 18.54
CA LYS A 28 15.07 4.81 17.99
C LYS A 28 14.77 3.38 17.59
N ALA A 29 13.78 2.76 18.23
CA ALA A 29 13.29 1.45 17.83
C ALA A 29 13.05 1.55 16.31
N VAL A 30 13.75 0.70 15.55
CA VAL A 30 13.52 0.58 14.11
C VAL A 30 12.07 0.15 14.00
N ALA A 31 11.20 1.08 13.62
CA ALA A 31 9.80 0.79 13.40
C ALA A 31 9.79 -0.34 12.37
N LYS A 32 9.23 -1.50 12.76
CA LYS A 32 9.06 -2.64 11.88
C LYS A 32 8.35 -2.09 10.65
N ALA A 33 9.01 -2.08 9.50
CA ALA A 33 8.49 -1.47 8.29
C ALA A 33 7.11 -2.09 8.03
N THR A 34 6.05 -1.31 8.23
CA THR A 34 4.69 -1.75 7.93
C THR A 34 4.59 -1.84 6.41
N LEU A 35 4.14 -3.00 5.92
CA LEU A 35 3.91 -3.18 4.48
C LEU A 35 3.05 -2.03 3.94
N PRO A 36 3.36 -1.47 2.76
CA PRO A 36 2.52 -0.47 2.14
C PRO A 36 1.10 -1.00 1.92
N ARG A 37 0.10 -0.11 1.99
CA ARG A 37 -1.30 -0.44 1.68
C ARG A 37 -1.43 -0.98 0.24
N ALA A 38 -2.39 -1.84 0.01
CA ALA A 38 -2.58 -2.52 -1.27
C ALA A 38 -3.67 -1.84 -2.12
N LEU A 39 -3.35 -1.29 -3.29
CA LEU A 39 -4.33 -0.92 -4.30
C LEU A 39 -4.77 -2.18 -5.04
N LEU A 40 -6.02 -2.58 -4.91
CA LEU A 40 -6.53 -3.80 -5.53
C LEU A 40 -6.94 -3.54 -6.98
N GLY A 41 -6.46 -4.38 -7.89
CA GLY A 41 -6.89 -4.40 -9.28
C GLY A 41 -8.35 -4.82 -9.43
N VAL A 42 -8.94 -4.54 -10.57
CA VAL A 42 -10.35 -4.88 -10.87
C VAL A 42 -10.59 -6.37 -10.70
N ASN A 43 -9.69 -7.20 -11.23
CA ASN A 43 -9.78 -8.68 -11.15
C ASN A 43 -9.73 -9.21 -9.69
N VAL A 44 -8.93 -8.58 -8.83
CA VAL A 44 -8.85 -8.95 -7.40
C VAL A 44 -10.10 -8.51 -6.64
N LEU A 45 -10.62 -7.29 -6.91
CA LEU A 45 -11.89 -6.83 -6.30
C LEU A 45 -13.06 -7.73 -6.68
N ILE A 46 -13.18 -8.11 -7.96
CA ILE A 46 -14.20 -9.05 -8.44
C ILE A 46 -14.09 -10.37 -7.69
N ALA A 47 -12.89 -10.95 -7.62
CA ALA A 47 -12.67 -12.22 -6.93
C ALA A 47 -13.02 -12.15 -5.43
N LEU A 48 -12.86 -11.00 -4.78
CA LEU A 48 -13.24 -10.82 -3.38
C LEU A 48 -14.76 -10.69 -3.19
N LEU A 49 -15.46 -10.07 -4.14
CA LEU A 49 -16.90 -9.79 -4.06
C LEU A 49 -17.79 -10.95 -4.57
N ASP A 50 -17.21 -11.87 -5.33
CA ASP A 50 -17.91 -13.05 -5.85
C ASP A 50 -17.32 -14.32 -5.24
N ALA A 51 -18.08 -14.93 -4.31
CA ALA A 51 -17.64 -16.13 -3.58
C ALA A 51 -17.44 -17.37 -4.50
N ASP A 52 -18.10 -17.40 -5.66
CA ASP A 52 -17.99 -18.51 -6.63
C ASP A 52 -16.88 -18.24 -7.66
N HIS A 53 -16.18 -17.11 -7.57
CA HIS A 53 -15.09 -16.78 -8.49
C HIS A 53 -13.91 -17.75 -8.30
N LEU A 54 -13.33 -18.26 -9.40
CA LEU A 54 -12.22 -19.22 -9.39
C LEU A 54 -11.07 -18.84 -8.45
N HIS A 55 -10.80 -17.54 -8.32
CA HIS A 55 -9.70 -17.02 -7.50
C HIS A 55 -10.17 -16.46 -6.14
N HIS A 56 -11.43 -16.65 -5.75
CA HIS A 56 -11.96 -16.09 -4.50
C HIS A 56 -11.14 -16.52 -3.28
N ALA A 57 -10.94 -17.81 -3.08
CA ALA A 57 -10.20 -18.32 -1.92
C ALA A 57 -8.77 -17.76 -1.83
N ARG A 58 -8.09 -17.61 -2.97
CA ARG A 58 -6.73 -17.06 -3.05
C ARG A 58 -6.71 -15.56 -2.69
N ALA A 59 -7.64 -14.78 -3.25
CA ALA A 59 -7.76 -13.36 -2.96
C ALA A 59 -8.11 -13.12 -1.48
N ALA A 60 -9.08 -13.88 -0.94
CA ALA A 60 -9.52 -13.77 0.45
C ALA A 60 -8.40 -14.13 1.44
N ALA A 61 -7.67 -15.22 1.21
CA ALA A 61 -6.55 -15.64 2.04
C ALA A 61 -5.43 -14.57 2.03
N TRP A 62 -5.12 -14.03 0.85
CA TRP A 62 -4.11 -12.97 0.73
C TRP A 62 -4.54 -11.70 1.46
N LEU A 63 -5.78 -11.25 1.29
CA LEU A 63 -6.30 -10.06 1.96
C LEU A 63 -6.29 -10.23 3.49
N ALA A 64 -6.74 -11.38 4.00
CA ALA A 64 -6.72 -11.69 5.43
C ALA A 64 -5.30 -11.60 6.02
N ALA A 65 -4.31 -12.15 5.32
CA ALA A 65 -2.90 -12.11 5.74
C ALA A 65 -2.31 -10.68 5.71
N ASN A 66 -2.84 -9.78 4.87
CA ASN A 66 -2.32 -8.44 4.66
C ASN A 66 -3.24 -7.34 5.22
N ILE A 67 -4.35 -7.68 5.87
CA ILE A 67 -5.41 -6.73 6.28
C ILE A 67 -4.89 -5.59 7.16
N LYS A 68 -3.90 -5.83 8.00
CA LYS A 68 -3.29 -4.81 8.87
C LYS A 68 -2.58 -3.70 8.10
N ALA A 69 -2.08 -3.98 6.89
CA ALA A 69 -1.53 -2.96 6.00
C ALA A 69 -2.63 -2.12 5.34
N GLY A 70 -3.85 -2.65 5.30
CA GLY A 70 -5.01 -2.07 4.66
C GLY A 70 -5.01 -2.25 3.14
N TRP A 71 -6.16 -1.97 2.55
CA TRP A 71 -6.38 -2.03 1.12
C TRP A 71 -7.00 -0.73 0.59
N ALA A 72 -6.93 -0.53 -0.70
CA ALA A 72 -7.43 0.65 -1.37
C ALA A 72 -8.14 0.30 -2.67
N SER A 73 -9.06 1.17 -3.06
CA SER A 73 -9.67 1.21 -4.38
C SER A 73 -9.65 2.63 -4.93
N CYS A 74 -9.82 2.77 -6.23
CA CYS A 74 -9.97 4.06 -6.91
C CYS A 74 -11.19 4.03 -7.85
N ALA A 75 -11.51 5.15 -8.46
CA ALA A 75 -12.66 5.24 -9.39
C ALA A 75 -12.59 4.19 -10.51
N ILE A 76 -11.41 3.95 -11.08
CA ILE A 76 -11.25 2.96 -12.17
C ILE A 76 -11.54 1.55 -11.68
N THR A 77 -11.03 1.16 -10.50
CA THR A 77 -11.25 -0.21 -9.98
C THR A 77 -12.69 -0.42 -9.55
N GLN A 78 -13.34 0.59 -8.94
CA GLN A 78 -14.76 0.52 -8.58
C GLN A 78 -15.65 0.44 -9.82
N ASN A 79 -15.46 1.33 -10.79
CA ASN A 79 -16.22 1.33 -12.04
C ASN A 79 -16.00 0.04 -12.84
N GLY A 80 -14.77 -0.45 -12.92
CA GLY A 80 -14.44 -1.70 -13.58
C GLY A 80 -15.16 -2.89 -12.95
N CYS A 81 -15.18 -2.96 -11.62
CA CYS A 81 -15.86 -4.00 -10.87
C CYS A 81 -17.38 -4.00 -11.14
N VAL A 82 -18.05 -2.84 -10.98
CA VAL A 82 -19.49 -2.71 -11.26
C VAL A 82 -19.79 -3.07 -12.71
N ARG A 83 -19.03 -2.52 -13.66
CA ARG A 83 -19.23 -2.74 -15.09
C ARG A 83 -19.10 -4.22 -15.49
N ILE A 84 -18.12 -4.93 -14.95
CA ILE A 84 -17.87 -6.32 -15.34
C ILE A 84 -18.88 -7.26 -14.69
N MET A 85 -19.10 -7.16 -13.38
CA MET A 85 -20.01 -8.05 -12.65
C MET A 85 -21.50 -7.84 -13.01
N SER A 86 -21.84 -6.73 -13.65
CA SER A 86 -23.20 -6.47 -14.13
C SER A 86 -23.42 -6.82 -15.61
N GLN A 87 -22.41 -7.35 -16.30
CA GLN A 87 -22.59 -7.81 -17.69
C GLN A 87 -23.43 -9.08 -17.73
N PRO A 88 -24.37 -9.20 -18.66
CA PRO A 88 -25.18 -10.42 -18.81
C PRO A 88 -24.36 -11.71 -19.01
N ALA A 89 -23.17 -11.58 -19.59
CA ALA A 89 -22.24 -12.70 -19.80
C ALA A 89 -21.39 -13.06 -18.57
N TYR A 90 -21.46 -12.29 -17.47
CA TYR A 90 -20.77 -12.63 -16.24
C TYR A 90 -21.53 -13.78 -15.54
N PRO A 91 -20.86 -14.87 -15.10
CA PRO A 91 -21.54 -16.08 -14.59
C PRO A 91 -22.53 -15.81 -13.46
N ASN A 92 -22.17 -14.92 -12.52
CA ASN A 92 -22.99 -14.54 -11.37
C ASN A 92 -23.44 -13.08 -11.52
N ALA A 93 -23.94 -12.72 -12.71
CA ALA A 93 -24.32 -11.34 -13.02
C ALA A 93 -25.38 -10.80 -12.03
N LEU A 94 -25.14 -9.60 -11.54
CA LEU A 94 -26.07 -8.85 -10.70
C LEU A 94 -26.43 -7.54 -11.37
N PRO A 95 -27.59 -6.96 -11.05
CA PRO A 95 -27.85 -5.58 -11.44
C PRO A 95 -26.74 -4.64 -10.97
N ALA A 96 -26.39 -3.64 -11.76
CA ALA A 96 -25.31 -2.70 -11.42
C ALA A 96 -25.48 -2.08 -10.02
N ALA A 97 -26.74 -1.77 -9.62
CA ALA A 97 -27.05 -1.29 -8.28
C ALA A 97 -26.69 -2.29 -7.18
N GLY A 98 -26.90 -3.60 -7.42
CA GLY A 98 -26.56 -4.65 -6.47
C GLY A 98 -25.06 -4.80 -6.30
N VAL A 99 -24.28 -4.74 -7.39
CA VAL A 99 -22.81 -4.75 -7.34
C VAL A 99 -22.29 -3.51 -6.60
N ALA A 100 -22.83 -2.32 -6.93
CA ALA A 100 -22.45 -1.09 -6.26
C ALA A 100 -22.76 -1.11 -4.76
N GLN A 101 -23.86 -1.74 -4.35
CA GLN A 101 -24.19 -1.91 -2.93
C GLN A 101 -23.18 -2.82 -2.22
N ARG A 102 -22.84 -4.00 -2.78
CA ARG A 102 -21.81 -4.89 -2.22
C ARG A 102 -20.46 -4.18 -2.08
N LEU A 103 -20.08 -3.43 -3.10
CA LEU A 103 -18.83 -2.68 -3.08
C LEU A 103 -18.84 -1.58 -2.02
N ARG A 104 -19.97 -0.86 -1.85
CA ARG A 104 -20.15 0.14 -0.79
C ARG A 104 -19.97 -0.48 0.59
N GLU A 105 -20.57 -1.62 0.85
CA GLU A 105 -20.45 -2.34 2.12
C GLU A 105 -18.98 -2.76 2.38
N ALA A 106 -18.31 -3.32 1.38
CA ALA A 106 -16.90 -3.69 1.50
C ALA A 106 -15.99 -2.48 1.79
N THR A 107 -16.28 -1.31 1.20
CA THR A 107 -15.48 -0.09 1.37
C THR A 107 -15.76 0.66 2.69
N GLN A 108 -16.76 0.28 3.46
CA GLN A 108 -16.97 0.80 4.82
C GLN A 108 -16.00 0.23 5.86
N ALA A 109 -15.24 -0.81 5.51
CA ALA A 109 -14.25 -1.39 6.41
C ALA A 109 -13.16 -0.36 6.80
N GLU A 110 -12.76 -0.35 8.08
CA GLU A 110 -11.73 0.55 8.62
C GLU A 110 -10.38 0.45 7.89
N HIS A 111 -10.11 -0.72 7.30
CA HIS A 111 -8.88 -0.98 6.57
C HIS A 111 -8.91 -0.51 5.11
N HIS A 112 -10.05 -0.01 4.63
CA HIS A 112 -10.18 0.52 3.28
C HIS A 112 -9.80 2.00 3.20
N ARG A 113 -9.24 2.41 2.05
CA ARG A 113 -9.02 3.80 1.65
C ARG A 113 -9.41 4.01 0.19
N PHE A 114 -10.24 4.99 -0.10
CA PHE A 114 -10.41 5.46 -1.46
C PHE A 114 -9.21 6.33 -1.86
N VAL A 115 -8.66 6.11 -3.05
CA VAL A 115 -7.53 6.87 -3.60
C VAL A 115 -8.00 7.65 -4.82
N ALA A 116 -7.81 8.95 -4.80
CA ALA A 116 -8.08 9.79 -5.97
C ALA A 116 -7.13 9.43 -7.11
N GLY A 117 -7.66 9.34 -8.31
CA GLY A 117 -6.91 9.02 -9.53
C GLY A 117 -6.50 10.28 -10.26
N ASP A 118 -5.63 11.08 -9.68
CA ASP A 118 -5.20 12.39 -10.16
C ASP A 118 -3.93 12.36 -11.03
N ILE A 119 -3.64 11.22 -11.64
CA ILE A 119 -2.53 11.04 -12.59
C ILE A 119 -3.05 10.85 -14.02
N SER A 120 -2.28 11.31 -14.99
CA SER A 120 -2.57 11.11 -16.42
C SER A 120 -1.64 10.06 -17.01
N LEU A 121 -2.20 9.11 -17.80
CA LEU A 121 -1.39 8.16 -18.57
C LEU A 121 -0.48 8.87 -19.60
N LEU A 122 -0.83 10.12 -19.95
CA LEU A 122 -0.07 10.94 -20.89
C LEU A 122 1.08 11.70 -20.20
N ASP A 123 1.23 11.61 -18.89
CA ASP A 123 2.35 12.25 -18.18
C ASP A 123 3.62 11.41 -18.34
N THR A 124 4.52 11.88 -19.20
CA THR A 124 5.80 11.22 -19.50
C THR A 124 6.78 11.18 -18.34
N ARG A 125 6.51 11.93 -17.26
CA ARG A 125 7.29 11.84 -16.00
C ARG A 125 6.92 10.62 -15.19
N ILE A 126 5.71 10.08 -15.39
CA ILE A 126 5.19 8.90 -14.69
C ILE A 126 5.25 7.68 -15.59
N PHE A 127 4.86 7.81 -16.85
CA PHE A 127 4.69 6.70 -17.78
C PHE A 127 5.65 6.77 -18.97
N ASP A 128 6.12 5.61 -19.36
CA ASP A 128 6.81 5.38 -20.62
C ASP A 128 5.90 4.55 -21.54
N ALA A 129 5.09 5.25 -22.34
CA ALA A 129 4.05 4.63 -23.16
C ALA A 129 4.63 3.67 -24.22
N ASP A 130 5.88 3.88 -24.66
CA ASP A 130 6.58 3.02 -25.64
C ASP A 130 6.82 1.61 -25.08
N GLN A 131 6.74 1.44 -23.76
CA GLN A 131 6.87 0.16 -23.08
C GLN A 131 5.56 -0.63 -22.96
N LEU A 132 4.42 -0.04 -23.37
CA LEU A 132 3.13 -0.74 -23.42
C LEU A 132 3.12 -1.75 -24.57
N LEU A 133 2.95 -3.03 -24.25
CA LEU A 133 2.94 -4.11 -25.24
C LEU A 133 1.56 -4.32 -25.88
N GLY A 134 0.51 -3.69 -25.35
CA GLY A 134 -0.83 -3.77 -25.92
C GLY A 134 -1.93 -3.18 -25.05
N HIS A 135 -3.12 -3.07 -25.65
CA HIS A 135 -4.27 -2.41 -25.04
C HIS A 135 -4.72 -3.00 -23.69
N ARG A 136 -4.50 -4.31 -23.48
CA ARG A 136 -4.89 -5.00 -22.24
C ARG A 136 -4.11 -4.53 -21.01
N GLN A 137 -2.90 -4.00 -21.22
CA GLN A 137 -2.04 -3.53 -20.13
C GLN A 137 -2.31 -2.08 -19.69
N VAL A 138 -3.09 -1.33 -20.45
CA VAL A 138 -3.29 0.12 -20.22
C VAL A 138 -3.84 0.41 -18.82
N THR A 139 -4.88 -0.31 -18.41
CA THR A 139 -5.49 -0.11 -17.09
C THR A 139 -4.55 -0.48 -15.96
N ASP A 140 -3.88 -1.63 -16.08
CA ASP A 140 -2.98 -2.13 -15.04
C ASP A 140 -1.71 -1.27 -14.95
N ALA A 141 -1.20 -0.76 -16.08
CA ALA A 141 -0.11 0.22 -16.10
C ALA A 141 -0.49 1.49 -15.34
N TRP A 142 -1.70 2.01 -15.61
CA TRP A 142 -2.20 3.20 -14.91
C TRP A 142 -2.37 2.94 -13.40
N LEU A 143 -2.91 1.78 -13.01
CA LEU A 143 -3.07 1.40 -11.60
C LEU A 143 -1.73 1.21 -10.90
N LEU A 144 -0.73 0.64 -11.57
CA LEU A 144 0.63 0.55 -11.06
C LEU A 144 1.23 1.94 -10.88
N GLY A 145 1.05 2.85 -11.85
CA GLY A 145 1.47 4.24 -11.75
C GLY A 145 0.85 4.96 -10.56
N LEU A 146 -0.47 4.81 -10.36
CA LEU A 146 -1.16 5.35 -9.20
C LEU A 146 -0.61 4.77 -7.90
N ALA A 147 -0.36 3.47 -7.84
CA ALA A 147 0.21 2.82 -6.66
C ALA A 147 1.59 3.39 -6.33
N VAL A 148 2.48 3.52 -7.29
CA VAL A 148 3.82 4.11 -7.11
C VAL A 148 3.73 5.55 -6.59
N GLN A 149 2.91 6.39 -7.23
CA GLN A 149 2.75 7.81 -6.85
C GLN A 149 2.16 7.98 -5.43
N GLN A 150 1.37 7.02 -4.98
CA GLN A 150 0.70 7.05 -3.68
C GLN A 150 1.41 6.24 -2.58
N GLY A 151 2.59 5.66 -2.88
CA GLY A 151 3.33 4.81 -1.95
C GLY A 151 2.58 3.54 -1.57
N LEU A 152 1.87 2.93 -2.53
CA LEU A 152 1.07 1.73 -2.39
C LEU A 152 1.71 0.56 -3.13
N ARG A 153 1.18 -0.66 -2.90
CA ARG A 153 1.44 -1.83 -3.74
C ARG A 153 0.23 -2.11 -4.62
N PHE A 154 0.44 -2.29 -5.91
CA PHE A 154 -0.60 -2.75 -6.83
C PHE A 154 -0.74 -4.27 -6.73
N VAL A 155 -1.97 -4.77 -6.57
CA VAL A 155 -2.26 -6.21 -6.42
C VAL A 155 -3.16 -6.65 -7.57
N THR A 156 -2.71 -7.66 -8.31
CA THR A 156 -3.40 -8.17 -9.51
C THR A 156 -3.20 -9.68 -9.67
N PHE A 157 -4.03 -10.32 -10.50
CA PHE A 157 -3.78 -11.68 -10.99
C PHE A 157 -2.97 -11.70 -12.29
N ASP A 158 -2.75 -10.55 -12.93
CA ASP A 158 -2.00 -10.47 -14.20
C ASP A 158 -0.51 -10.29 -13.93
N GLY A 159 0.25 -11.34 -14.22
CA GLY A 159 1.72 -11.34 -14.12
C GLY A 159 2.45 -10.74 -15.32
N ALA A 160 1.74 -10.37 -16.39
CA ALA A 160 2.36 -9.92 -17.65
C ALA A 160 2.69 -8.41 -17.70
N MET A 161 2.54 -7.69 -16.58
CA MET A 161 2.78 -6.25 -16.52
C MET A 161 4.27 -5.90 -16.57
N PRO A 162 4.76 -5.19 -17.60
CA PRO A 162 6.14 -4.71 -17.62
C PRO A 162 6.30 -3.51 -16.68
N LEU A 163 7.08 -3.67 -15.60
CA LEU A 163 7.32 -2.61 -14.61
C LEU A 163 7.90 -1.33 -15.23
N ARG A 164 8.68 -1.47 -16.29
CA ARG A 164 9.33 -0.35 -17.00
C ARG A 164 8.36 0.64 -17.65
N VAL A 165 7.08 0.28 -17.80
CA VAL A 165 6.02 1.22 -18.24
C VAL A 165 5.84 2.36 -17.25
N VAL A 166 6.14 2.13 -15.97
CA VAL A 166 5.98 3.13 -14.90
C VAL A 166 7.35 3.51 -14.35
N ARG A 167 7.70 4.78 -14.46
CA ARG A 167 8.97 5.30 -13.95
C ARG A 167 9.04 5.18 -12.43
N GLY A 168 10.13 4.62 -11.93
CA GLY A 168 10.33 4.36 -10.50
C GLY A 168 9.62 3.11 -9.97
N ALA A 169 8.85 2.39 -10.79
CA ALA A 169 8.31 1.10 -10.38
C ALA A 169 9.40 0.04 -10.25
N ASN A 170 9.27 -0.80 -9.23
CA ASN A 170 10.10 -1.98 -8.99
C ASN A 170 9.23 -3.14 -8.48
N THR A 171 9.84 -4.27 -8.18
CA THR A 171 9.12 -5.48 -7.72
C THR A 171 8.40 -5.33 -6.40
N GLU A 172 8.74 -4.34 -5.58
CA GLU A 172 8.06 -4.07 -4.31
C GLU A 172 6.70 -3.38 -4.50
N HIS A 173 6.50 -2.73 -5.66
CA HIS A 173 5.26 -2.03 -5.99
C HIS A 173 4.17 -2.92 -6.58
N ILE A 174 4.46 -4.20 -6.88
CA ILE A 174 3.49 -5.13 -7.46
C ILE A 174 3.43 -6.44 -6.68
N VAL A 175 2.22 -6.96 -6.53
CA VAL A 175 1.96 -8.29 -5.98
C VAL A 175 1.08 -9.02 -6.99
N VAL A 176 1.58 -10.12 -7.52
CA VAL A 176 0.82 -11.02 -8.38
C VAL A 176 0.30 -12.19 -7.54
N LEU A 177 -1.02 -12.34 -7.52
CA LEU A 177 -1.72 -13.41 -6.78
C LEU A 177 -1.83 -14.66 -7.64
#